data_d5fd1e20b651187605b02b6203dfc1d6
#
_entry.id   d5fd1e20b651187605b02b6203dfc1d6
#
_cell.length_a   1.000
_cell.length_b   1.000
_cell.length_c   1.000
_cell.angle_alpha   90.00
_cell.angle_beta   90.00
_cell.angle_gamma   90.00
#
_symmetry.space_group_name_H-M   'P 1'
#
loop_
_entity.id
_entity.type
_entity.pdbx_description
1 polymer ?
#
loop_
_entity_poly.entity_id
_entity_poly.type
_entity_poly.pdbx_seq_one_letter_code
_entity_poly.pdbx_strand_id
1 'polypeptide(L)'
;AALAATAADTARIVAAKAEAAARAGAVEADGVIVEGHAPHEAILQIAKARHCDLIFMSTRGRRGLKGALLGSVARRVLEQATVPVTIAAVASNHPLSAEQRAISIIRDEHRSLAAVIHALVMFVDQANPVDPRLLRAMLSYIQTFPQRLHHPKEDVYLFARLRQRTRDCDVMIDELQLQHKAGDAAFAELSTHVEAVEAARPGALESLRQSVHTFAEQQWQHMSTEERVALPAAQRYLTEEDWSAVATAFGENGDPRFDLEIEESFDQIASRLLRQVERPA
;
A
#
# COMPACT_ATOMS: atom_id res chain seq x y z
N ALA A 1 -4.64 14.26 6.70
CA ALA A 1 -3.69 14.89 7.65
C ALA A 1 -3.17 13.88 8.72
N ALA A 2 -4.01 13.07 9.36
CA ALA A 2 -3.58 12.14 10.41
C ALA A 2 -2.70 10.98 9.89
N LEU A 3 -2.97 10.43 8.69
CA LEU A 3 -2.13 9.39 8.08
C LEU A 3 -0.74 9.92 7.66
N ALA A 4 -0.67 11.15 7.16
CA ALA A 4 0.59 11.80 6.81
C ALA A 4 1.45 12.05 8.05
N ALA A 5 0.85 12.49 9.16
CA ALA A 5 1.56 12.66 10.44
C ALA A 5 2.14 11.32 10.95
N THR A 6 1.38 10.22 10.82
CA THR A 6 1.82 8.88 11.25
C THR A 6 2.95 8.32 10.35
N ALA A 7 2.91 8.60 9.05
CA ALA A 7 3.97 8.20 8.12
C ALA A 7 5.29 8.96 8.41
N ALA A 8 5.20 10.27 8.64
CA ALA A 8 6.33 11.10 9.00
C ALA A 8 6.96 10.68 10.34
N ASP A 9 6.14 10.35 11.35
CA ASP A 9 6.64 9.86 12.64
C ASP A 9 7.32 8.49 12.50
N THR A 10 6.75 7.59 11.70
CA THR A 10 7.39 6.30 11.40
C THR A 10 8.73 6.50 10.69
N ALA A 11 8.80 7.41 9.72
CA ALA A 11 10.05 7.72 9.02
C ALA A 11 11.12 8.27 9.98
N ARG A 12 10.74 9.18 10.89
CA ARG A 12 11.65 9.70 11.94
C ARG A 12 12.19 8.61 12.83
N ILE A 13 11.34 7.68 13.27
CA ILE A 13 11.77 6.56 14.12
C ILE A 13 12.76 5.65 13.37
N VAL A 14 12.50 5.37 12.08
CA VAL A 14 13.42 4.55 11.27
C VAL A 14 14.75 5.25 11.05
N ALA A 15 14.74 6.54 10.71
CA ALA A 15 15.97 7.34 10.57
C ALA A 15 16.79 7.36 11.87
N ALA A 16 16.14 7.65 12.99
CA ALA A 16 16.82 7.68 14.31
C ALA A 16 17.43 6.33 14.70
N LYS A 17 16.75 5.22 14.39
CA LYS A 17 17.29 3.86 14.60
C LYS A 17 18.52 3.58 13.72
N ALA A 18 18.48 4.00 12.46
CA ALA A 18 19.61 3.84 11.55
C ALA A 18 20.83 4.66 12.01
N GLU A 19 20.62 5.92 12.41
CA GLU A 19 21.68 6.76 12.97
C GLU A 19 22.28 6.18 14.26
N ALA A 20 21.42 5.65 15.15
CA ALA A 20 21.89 5.02 16.38
C ALA A 20 22.75 3.77 16.10
N ALA A 21 22.35 2.95 15.12
CA ALA A 21 23.11 1.79 14.69
C ALA A 21 24.47 2.18 14.05
N ALA A 22 24.48 3.21 13.20
CA ALA A 22 25.71 3.73 12.61
C ALA A 22 26.68 4.25 13.69
N ARG A 23 26.15 5.01 14.64
CA ARG A 23 26.91 5.55 15.78
C ARG A 23 27.51 4.47 16.66
N ALA A 24 26.76 3.37 16.89
CA ALA A 24 27.26 2.20 17.62
C ALA A 24 28.42 1.49 16.87
N GLY A 25 28.43 1.58 15.52
CA GLY A 25 29.52 1.11 14.67
C GLY A 25 30.63 2.14 14.44
N ALA A 26 30.67 3.25 15.16
CA ALA A 26 31.61 4.37 14.98
C ALA A 26 31.58 4.97 13.55
N VAL A 27 30.40 4.97 12.91
CA VAL A 27 30.17 5.56 11.59
C VAL A 27 29.34 6.83 11.76
N GLU A 28 29.79 7.94 11.19
CA GLU A 28 28.98 9.15 11.09
C GLU A 28 27.83 8.93 10.11
N ALA A 29 26.63 9.30 10.52
CA ALA A 29 25.42 9.17 9.70
C ALA A 29 24.47 10.33 9.93
N ASP A 30 23.83 10.80 8.85
CA ASP A 30 22.85 11.85 8.84
C ASP A 30 21.56 11.34 8.17
N GLY A 31 20.48 11.27 8.95
CA GLY A 31 19.17 10.78 8.48
C GLY A 31 18.41 11.85 7.71
N VAL A 32 17.99 11.52 6.50
CA VAL A 32 17.19 12.42 5.64
C VAL A 32 15.81 11.82 5.42
N ILE A 33 14.77 12.61 5.63
CA ILE A 33 13.38 12.25 5.34
C ILE A 33 12.91 13.11 4.19
N VAL A 34 12.36 12.47 3.15
CA VAL A 34 11.83 13.14 1.96
C VAL A 34 10.37 12.78 1.80
N GLU A 35 9.55 13.79 1.60
CA GLU A 35 8.10 13.63 1.37
C GLU A 35 7.75 13.97 -0.10
N GLY A 36 6.68 13.36 -0.61
CA GLY A 36 6.06 13.75 -1.89
C GLY A 36 6.77 13.29 -3.16
N HIS A 37 7.76 12.40 -3.10
CA HIS A 37 8.48 11.87 -4.26
C HIS A 37 8.36 10.37 -4.38
N ALA A 38 8.46 9.85 -5.61
CA ALA A 38 8.66 8.42 -5.81
C ALA A 38 9.97 7.99 -5.13
N PRO A 39 10.02 6.87 -4.38
CA PRO A 39 11.18 6.51 -3.57
C PRO A 39 12.50 6.46 -4.33
N HIS A 40 12.51 5.99 -5.58
CA HIS A 40 13.72 5.95 -6.41
C HIS A 40 14.21 7.36 -6.79
N GLU A 41 13.29 8.28 -7.08
CA GLU A 41 13.63 9.67 -7.41
C GLU A 41 14.22 10.39 -6.20
N ALA A 42 13.62 10.23 -5.03
CA ALA A 42 14.13 10.77 -3.78
C ALA A 42 15.56 10.29 -3.49
N ILE A 43 15.83 8.98 -3.64
CA ILE A 43 17.15 8.40 -3.46
C ILE A 43 18.16 9.05 -4.42
N LEU A 44 17.84 9.14 -5.71
CA LEU A 44 18.72 9.71 -6.72
C LEU A 44 18.96 11.21 -6.54
N GLN A 45 17.91 11.95 -6.18
CA GLN A 45 18.04 13.38 -5.88
C GLN A 45 18.93 13.65 -4.68
N ILE A 46 18.76 12.90 -3.58
CA ILE A 46 19.59 13.04 -2.39
C ILE A 46 21.04 12.63 -2.69
N ALA A 47 21.26 11.51 -3.38
CA ALA A 47 22.59 11.08 -3.76
C ALA A 47 23.32 12.17 -4.57
N LYS A 48 22.63 12.82 -5.51
CA LYS A 48 23.17 13.93 -6.30
C LYS A 48 23.41 15.17 -5.45
N ALA A 49 22.44 15.58 -4.64
CA ALA A 49 22.50 16.82 -3.83
C ALA A 49 23.57 16.74 -2.73
N ARG A 50 23.83 15.55 -2.21
CA ARG A 50 24.84 15.29 -1.19
C ARG A 50 26.19 14.86 -1.76
N HIS A 51 26.34 14.84 -3.08
CA HIS A 51 27.56 14.39 -3.79
C HIS A 51 28.03 13.00 -3.34
N CYS A 52 27.07 12.06 -3.16
CA CYS A 52 27.38 10.70 -2.78
C CYS A 52 28.17 10.03 -3.92
N ASP A 53 29.17 9.24 -3.57
CA ASP A 53 30.01 8.46 -4.49
C ASP A 53 29.53 7.01 -4.64
N LEU A 54 28.59 6.57 -3.77
CA LEU A 54 28.02 5.23 -3.75
C LEU A 54 26.58 5.29 -3.24
N ILE A 55 25.70 4.51 -3.87
CA ILE A 55 24.38 4.17 -3.31
C ILE A 55 24.43 2.73 -2.80
N PHE A 56 24.17 2.54 -1.51
CA PHE A 56 24.06 1.22 -0.91
C PHE A 56 22.62 0.92 -0.52
N MET A 57 22.05 -0.15 -1.04
CA MET A 57 20.66 -0.51 -0.75
C MET A 57 20.47 -2.03 -0.72
N SER A 58 19.34 -2.49 -0.16
CA SER A 58 19.03 -3.92 -0.13
C SER A 58 18.28 -4.35 -1.39
N THR A 59 18.43 -5.62 -1.80
CA THR A 59 17.67 -6.22 -2.91
C THR A 59 16.17 -6.26 -2.63
N ARG A 60 15.80 -6.25 -1.35
CA ARG A 60 14.43 -6.41 -0.90
C ARG A 60 14.05 -5.23 -0.03
N GLY A 61 12.95 -4.60 -0.38
CA GLY A 61 12.19 -3.86 0.58
C GLY A 61 11.61 -4.84 1.64
N ARG A 62 10.63 -4.41 2.38
CA ARG A 62 9.98 -5.17 3.45
C ARG A 62 9.33 -6.51 3.03
N ARG A 63 9.38 -6.86 1.74
CA ARG A 63 8.70 -8.02 1.13
C ARG A 63 9.69 -9.15 0.89
N GLY A 64 9.65 -10.15 1.76
CA GLY A 64 10.52 -11.33 1.69
C GLY A 64 10.10 -12.38 0.66
N LEU A 65 9.93 -12.05 -0.62
CA LEU A 65 9.70 -13.05 -1.66
C LEU A 65 10.94 -13.93 -1.87
N LYS A 66 10.75 -15.24 -1.88
CA LYS A 66 11.77 -16.24 -2.19
C LYS A 66 12.10 -16.14 -3.68
N GLY A 67 13.22 -15.54 -4.03
CA GLY A 67 13.69 -15.44 -5.40
C GLY A 67 14.64 -14.27 -5.61
N ALA A 68 15.49 -14.35 -6.62
CA ALA A 68 16.52 -13.36 -6.97
C ALA A 68 15.95 -12.11 -7.68
N LEU A 69 14.70 -11.72 -7.40
CA LEU A 69 14.09 -10.57 -8.05
C LEU A 69 14.46 -9.28 -7.31
N LEU A 70 15.02 -8.35 -8.04
CA LEU A 70 15.28 -7.00 -7.58
C LEU A 70 13.93 -6.29 -7.34
N GLY A 71 13.77 -5.65 -6.19
CA GLY A 71 12.59 -4.80 -5.93
C GLY A 71 12.51 -3.65 -6.94
N SER A 72 11.29 -3.20 -7.25
CA SER A 72 11.03 -2.14 -8.25
C SER A 72 11.83 -0.85 -7.99
N VAL A 73 11.98 -0.44 -6.73
CA VAL A 73 12.80 0.72 -6.36
C VAL A 73 14.27 0.49 -6.66
N ALA A 74 14.82 -0.69 -6.28
CA ALA A 74 16.22 -1.02 -6.52
C ALA A 74 16.53 -1.09 -8.02
N ARG A 75 15.65 -1.67 -8.82
CA ARG A 75 15.75 -1.71 -10.27
C ARG A 75 15.79 -0.30 -10.87
N ARG A 76 14.85 0.57 -10.52
CA ARG A 76 14.80 1.95 -11.03
C ARG A 76 16.01 2.78 -10.60
N VAL A 77 16.50 2.58 -9.38
CA VAL A 77 17.75 3.24 -8.93
C VAL A 77 18.92 2.76 -9.78
N LEU A 78 19.05 1.45 -10.02
CA LEU A 78 20.13 0.90 -10.89
C LEU A 78 20.07 1.43 -12.32
N GLU A 79 18.87 1.56 -12.89
CA GLU A 79 18.67 2.04 -14.26
C GLU A 79 19.01 3.53 -14.44
N GLN A 80 18.90 4.33 -13.37
CA GLN A 80 18.97 5.80 -13.43
C GLN A 80 20.13 6.39 -12.64
N ALA A 81 20.85 5.60 -11.83
CA ALA A 81 21.95 6.09 -11.01
C ALA A 81 23.14 6.53 -11.87
N THR A 82 23.73 7.67 -11.51
CA THR A 82 24.96 8.18 -12.12
C THR A 82 26.21 7.83 -11.29
N VAL A 83 26.03 7.15 -10.17
CA VAL A 83 27.08 6.67 -9.27
C VAL A 83 26.94 5.15 -9.09
N PRO A 84 28.00 4.43 -8.69
CA PRO A 84 27.89 3.01 -8.39
C PRO A 84 26.76 2.69 -7.40
N VAL A 85 26.05 1.58 -7.64
CA VAL A 85 25.00 1.08 -6.76
C VAL A 85 25.41 -0.29 -6.25
N THR A 86 25.60 -0.41 -4.94
CA THR A 86 25.83 -1.71 -4.30
C THR A 86 24.51 -2.23 -3.75
N ILE A 87 24.14 -3.42 -4.17
CA ILE A 87 22.92 -4.09 -3.69
C ILE A 87 23.31 -5.25 -2.79
N ALA A 88 22.99 -5.12 -1.51
CA ALA A 88 23.21 -6.18 -0.55
C ALA A 88 21.99 -7.10 -0.48
N ALA A 89 22.21 -8.40 -0.63
CA ALA A 89 21.22 -9.38 -0.25
C ALA A 89 21.20 -9.46 1.28
N VAL A 90 20.25 -8.79 1.90
CA VAL A 90 20.04 -8.97 3.35
C VAL A 90 19.38 -10.32 3.54
N ALA A 91 20.18 -11.35 3.79
CA ALA A 91 19.68 -12.56 4.38
C ALA A 91 19.27 -12.20 5.80
N SER A 92 17.96 -12.19 6.10
CA SER A 92 17.52 -12.18 7.49
C SER A 92 18.02 -13.50 8.11
N ASN A 93 18.97 -13.43 9.01
CA ASN A 93 19.44 -14.59 9.77
C ASN A 93 18.35 -15.19 10.67
N HIS A 94 17.20 -14.51 10.75
CA HIS A 94 16.00 -15.01 11.43
C HIS A 94 14.84 -14.91 10.43
N PRO A 95 14.24 -16.03 10.04
CA PRO A 95 12.99 -15.99 9.28
C PRO A 95 11.94 -15.25 10.09
N LEU A 96 11.18 -14.37 9.42
CA LEU A 96 10.04 -13.71 10.06
C LEU A 96 9.13 -14.76 10.71
N SER A 97 8.64 -14.48 11.92
CA SER A 97 7.58 -15.31 12.52
C SER A 97 6.34 -15.33 11.62
N ALA A 98 5.42 -16.26 11.82
CA ALA A 98 4.16 -16.31 11.09
C ALA A 98 3.37 -15.01 11.29
N GLU A 99 3.32 -14.50 12.53
CA GLU A 99 2.75 -13.20 12.87
C GLU A 99 3.37 -12.07 12.05
N GLN A 100 4.68 -11.94 12.05
CA GLN A 100 5.38 -10.87 11.33
C GLN A 100 5.13 -10.94 9.82
N ARG A 101 5.06 -12.16 9.24
CA ARG A 101 4.74 -12.35 7.82
C ARG A 101 3.31 -11.92 7.52
N ALA A 102 2.34 -12.39 8.30
CA ALA A 102 0.92 -12.05 8.11
C ALA A 102 0.69 -10.54 8.18
N ILE A 103 1.14 -9.90 9.24
CA ILE A 103 1.00 -8.45 9.43
C ILE A 103 1.71 -7.66 8.33
N SER A 104 2.88 -8.12 7.88
CA SER A 104 3.58 -7.45 6.78
C SER A 104 2.78 -7.53 5.48
N ILE A 105 2.20 -8.69 5.15
CA ILE A 105 1.38 -8.84 3.94
C ILE A 105 0.14 -7.96 4.02
N ILE A 106 -0.64 -8.04 5.09
CA ILE A 106 -1.85 -7.23 5.28
C ILE A 106 -1.55 -5.74 5.12
N ARG A 107 -0.52 -5.24 5.79
CA ARG A 107 -0.12 -3.83 5.68
C ARG A 107 0.40 -3.44 4.29
N ASP A 108 1.05 -4.36 3.57
CA ASP A 108 1.48 -4.13 2.19
C ASP A 108 0.28 -4.02 1.26
N GLU A 109 -0.73 -4.84 1.47
CA GLU A 109 -1.99 -4.81 0.74
C GLU A 109 -2.78 -3.53 1.02
N HIS A 110 -2.86 -3.09 2.28
CA HIS A 110 -3.46 -1.79 2.65
C HIS A 110 -2.75 -0.61 1.98
N ARG A 111 -1.41 -0.61 1.96
CA ARG A 111 -0.65 0.44 1.25
C ARG A 111 -0.94 0.45 -0.24
N SER A 112 -1.13 -0.73 -0.81
CA SER A 112 -1.46 -0.89 -2.21
C SER A 112 -2.83 -0.30 -2.52
N LEU A 113 -3.82 -0.66 -1.72
CA LEU A 113 -5.18 -0.14 -1.83
C LEU A 113 -5.21 1.38 -1.62
N ALA A 114 -4.55 1.88 -0.57
CA ALA A 114 -4.47 3.31 -0.28
C ALA A 114 -3.85 4.10 -1.45
N ALA A 115 -2.84 3.56 -2.11
CA ALA A 115 -2.23 4.19 -3.28
C ALA A 115 -3.20 4.27 -4.47
N VAL A 116 -3.98 3.22 -4.73
CA VAL A 116 -4.99 3.22 -5.80
C VAL A 116 -6.13 4.17 -5.49
N ILE A 117 -6.64 4.18 -4.26
CA ILE A 117 -7.69 5.10 -3.82
C ILE A 117 -7.22 6.54 -3.93
N HIS A 118 -6.00 6.84 -3.47
CA HIS A 118 -5.43 8.17 -3.60
C HIS A 118 -5.30 8.61 -5.07
N ALA A 119 -4.81 7.72 -5.94
CA ALA A 119 -4.74 7.99 -7.37
C ALA A 119 -6.13 8.22 -7.98
N LEU A 120 -7.15 7.48 -7.55
CA LEU A 120 -8.53 7.66 -8.00
C LEU A 120 -9.09 9.04 -7.59
N VAL A 121 -8.90 9.45 -6.34
CA VAL A 121 -9.28 10.78 -5.86
C VAL A 121 -8.59 11.88 -6.67
N MET A 122 -7.27 11.82 -6.82
CA MET A 122 -6.53 12.81 -7.61
C MET A 122 -7.01 12.86 -9.06
N PHE A 123 -7.31 11.70 -9.63
CA PHE A 123 -7.73 11.62 -11.02
C PHE A 123 -9.09 12.27 -11.27
N VAL A 124 -10.09 12.03 -10.40
CA VAL A 124 -11.40 12.64 -10.56
C VAL A 124 -11.40 14.15 -10.26
N ASP A 125 -10.47 14.60 -9.41
CA ASP A 125 -10.35 16.02 -9.05
C ASP A 125 -9.62 16.86 -10.10
N GLN A 126 -8.61 16.31 -10.76
CA GLN A 126 -7.68 17.07 -11.61
C GLN A 126 -7.84 16.79 -13.10
N ALA A 127 -8.35 15.61 -13.50
CA ALA A 127 -8.47 15.28 -14.91
C ALA A 127 -9.67 15.97 -15.57
N ASN A 128 -9.43 16.62 -16.72
CA ASN A 128 -10.46 17.17 -17.58
C ASN A 128 -10.01 17.14 -19.05
N PRO A 129 -10.56 16.24 -19.90
CA PRO A 129 -11.58 15.25 -19.59
C PRO A 129 -11.04 14.04 -18.79
N VAL A 130 -11.90 13.40 -18.02
CA VAL A 130 -11.60 12.14 -17.33
C VAL A 130 -11.60 10.99 -18.34
N ASP A 131 -10.54 10.16 -18.37
CA ASP A 131 -10.48 8.94 -19.20
C ASP A 131 -11.23 7.78 -18.50
N PRO A 132 -12.38 7.33 -19.01
CA PRO A 132 -13.17 6.27 -18.37
C PRO A 132 -12.43 4.92 -18.29
N ARG A 133 -11.51 4.65 -19.23
CA ARG A 133 -10.74 3.39 -19.24
C ARG A 133 -9.83 3.30 -18.03
N LEU A 134 -9.29 4.43 -17.60
CA LEU A 134 -8.44 4.51 -16.42
C LEU A 134 -9.26 4.35 -15.15
N LEU A 135 -10.45 4.95 -15.08
CA LEU A 135 -11.39 4.71 -13.99
C LEU A 135 -11.75 3.22 -13.87
N ARG A 136 -12.09 2.58 -14.99
CA ARG A 136 -12.40 1.14 -15.00
C ARG A 136 -11.25 0.28 -14.52
N ALA A 137 -10.01 0.60 -14.89
CA ALA A 137 -8.84 -0.14 -14.44
C ALA A 137 -8.65 -0.03 -12.93
N MET A 138 -8.82 1.18 -12.35
CA MET A 138 -8.75 1.37 -10.90
C MET A 138 -9.88 0.64 -10.17
N LEU A 139 -11.12 0.73 -10.68
CA LEU A 139 -12.24 0.00 -10.11
C LEU A 139 -12.07 -1.51 -10.24
N SER A 140 -11.55 -2.01 -11.36
CA SER A 140 -11.24 -3.43 -11.52
C SER A 140 -10.23 -3.93 -10.48
N TYR A 141 -9.21 -3.14 -10.16
CA TYR A 141 -8.28 -3.48 -9.09
C TYR A 141 -8.99 -3.56 -7.73
N ILE A 142 -9.78 -2.53 -7.37
CA ILE A 142 -10.52 -2.48 -6.11
C ILE A 142 -11.47 -3.68 -5.98
N GLN A 143 -12.16 -4.05 -7.05
CA GLN A 143 -13.05 -5.21 -7.05
C GLN A 143 -12.30 -6.53 -6.92
N THR A 144 -11.23 -6.70 -7.68
CA THR A 144 -10.54 -7.99 -7.79
C THR A 144 -9.72 -8.26 -6.55
N PHE A 145 -9.03 -7.25 -6.02
CA PHE A 145 -8.08 -7.49 -4.95
C PHE A 145 -8.69 -7.30 -3.55
N PRO A 146 -9.07 -6.10 -3.10
CA PRO A 146 -9.59 -5.98 -1.74
C PRO A 146 -10.89 -6.74 -1.53
N GLN A 147 -11.88 -6.60 -2.42
CA GLN A 147 -13.20 -7.17 -2.19
C GLN A 147 -13.25 -8.69 -2.34
N ARG A 148 -12.53 -9.27 -3.30
CA ARG A 148 -12.60 -10.73 -3.56
C ARG A 148 -11.53 -11.55 -2.90
N LEU A 149 -10.40 -10.95 -2.55
CA LEU A 149 -9.27 -11.69 -2.00
C LEU A 149 -8.94 -11.27 -0.56
N HIS A 150 -8.78 -9.97 -0.29
CA HIS A 150 -8.32 -9.47 1.00
C HIS A 150 -9.39 -9.56 2.09
N HIS A 151 -10.50 -8.85 1.98
CA HIS A 151 -11.57 -8.82 2.98
C HIS A 151 -12.13 -10.23 3.32
N PRO A 152 -12.40 -11.14 2.35
CA PRO A 152 -12.85 -12.48 2.69
C PRO A 152 -11.82 -13.27 3.52
N LYS A 153 -10.52 -13.02 3.34
CA LYS A 153 -9.49 -13.68 4.14
C LYS A 153 -9.36 -13.09 5.53
N GLU A 154 -9.60 -11.80 5.70
CA GLU A 154 -9.73 -11.20 7.03
C GLU A 154 -10.90 -11.82 7.79
N ASP A 155 -12.06 -11.89 7.17
CA ASP A 155 -13.26 -12.47 7.79
C ASP A 155 -13.04 -13.94 8.19
N VAL A 156 -12.49 -14.76 7.30
CA VAL A 156 -12.37 -16.21 7.49
C VAL A 156 -11.16 -16.60 8.34
N TYR A 157 -10.03 -15.92 8.17
CA TYR A 157 -8.77 -16.34 8.80
C TYR A 157 -8.35 -15.45 9.99
N LEU A 158 -8.58 -14.15 9.94
CA LEU A 158 -8.17 -13.25 11.02
C LEU A 158 -9.31 -13.08 12.05
N PHE A 159 -10.47 -12.59 11.63
CA PHE A 159 -11.57 -12.27 12.53
C PHE A 159 -12.24 -13.51 13.12
N ALA A 160 -12.42 -14.55 12.33
CA ALA A 160 -12.98 -15.80 12.84
C ALA A 160 -12.11 -16.44 13.94
N ARG A 161 -10.77 -16.39 13.79
CA ARG A 161 -9.87 -16.87 14.84
C ARG A 161 -9.87 -15.97 16.06
N LEU A 162 -9.88 -14.68 15.86
CA LEU A 162 -9.93 -13.72 16.97
C LEU A 162 -11.19 -13.93 17.83
N ARG A 163 -12.35 -14.17 17.20
CA ARG A 163 -13.61 -14.53 17.92
C ARG A 163 -13.50 -15.85 18.70
N GLN A 164 -12.71 -16.79 18.23
CA GLN A 164 -12.47 -18.06 18.96
C GLN A 164 -11.61 -17.85 20.19
N ARG A 165 -10.75 -16.84 20.21
CA ARG A 165 -9.80 -16.59 21.29
C ARG A 165 -10.32 -15.63 22.37
N THR A 166 -11.19 -14.69 21.99
CA THR A 166 -11.72 -13.69 22.93
C THR A 166 -13.09 -13.18 22.48
N ARG A 167 -13.91 -12.73 23.44
CA ARG A 167 -15.14 -11.97 23.20
C ARG A 167 -14.92 -10.45 23.23
N ASP A 168 -13.79 -10.00 23.72
CA ASP A 168 -13.46 -8.57 23.86
C ASP A 168 -13.46 -7.81 22.52
N CYS A 169 -13.31 -8.55 21.42
CA CYS A 169 -13.22 -8.00 20.08
C CYS A 169 -14.50 -8.14 19.24
N ASP A 170 -15.56 -8.76 19.77
CA ASP A 170 -16.76 -9.08 18.99
C ASP A 170 -17.39 -7.82 18.36
N VAL A 171 -17.54 -6.74 19.12
CA VAL A 171 -18.14 -5.48 18.65
C VAL A 171 -17.30 -4.84 17.53
N MET A 172 -15.99 -4.82 17.72
CA MET A 172 -15.06 -4.30 16.69
C MET A 172 -15.14 -5.13 15.40
N ILE A 173 -15.16 -6.46 15.53
CA ILE A 173 -15.24 -7.35 14.37
C ILE A 173 -16.58 -7.19 13.65
N ASP A 174 -17.70 -7.08 14.37
CA ASP A 174 -19.01 -6.83 13.79
C ASP A 174 -19.02 -5.52 12.98
N GLU A 175 -18.39 -4.48 13.51
CA GLU A 175 -18.26 -3.18 12.84
C GLU A 175 -17.42 -3.30 11.56
N LEU A 176 -16.25 -3.96 11.60
CA LEU A 176 -15.39 -4.15 10.44
C LEU A 176 -16.09 -4.99 9.34
N GLN A 177 -16.79 -6.05 9.73
CA GLN A 177 -17.56 -6.86 8.78
C GLN A 177 -18.76 -6.09 8.18
N LEU A 178 -19.35 -5.16 8.93
CA LEU A 178 -20.37 -4.25 8.41
C LEU A 178 -19.76 -3.28 7.40
N GLN A 179 -18.55 -2.78 7.68
CA GLN A 179 -17.81 -1.89 6.77
C GLN A 179 -17.41 -2.60 5.47
N HIS A 180 -17.04 -3.90 5.49
CA HIS A 180 -16.83 -4.70 4.27
C HIS A 180 -18.07 -4.69 3.38
N LYS A 181 -19.25 -4.99 3.95
CA LYS A 181 -20.53 -4.98 3.21
C LYS A 181 -20.90 -3.59 2.67
N ALA A 182 -20.67 -2.56 3.49
CA ALA A 182 -20.90 -1.18 3.06
C ALA A 182 -19.97 -0.77 1.92
N GLY A 183 -18.70 -1.23 1.96
CA GLY A 183 -17.73 -1.04 0.90
C GLY A 183 -18.15 -1.67 -0.43
N ASP A 184 -18.75 -2.86 -0.40
CA ASP A 184 -19.30 -3.51 -1.60
C ASP A 184 -20.45 -2.70 -2.22
N ALA A 185 -21.34 -2.16 -1.39
CA ALA A 185 -22.44 -1.31 -1.84
C ALA A 185 -21.92 0.02 -2.45
N ALA A 186 -20.96 0.67 -1.76
CA ALA A 186 -20.34 1.90 -2.24
C ALA A 186 -19.58 1.69 -3.56
N PHE A 187 -18.93 0.54 -3.73
CA PHE A 187 -18.29 0.17 -4.99
C PHE A 187 -19.29 0.00 -6.14
N ALA A 188 -20.44 -0.61 -5.90
CA ALA A 188 -21.49 -0.74 -6.89
C ALA A 188 -22.03 0.63 -7.32
N GLU A 189 -22.16 1.57 -6.38
CA GLU A 189 -22.53 2.96 -6.66
C GLU A 189 -21.46 3.67 -7.52
N LEU A 190 -20.18 3.54 -7.18
CA LEU A 190 -19.08 4.08 -7.98
C LEU A 190 -19.11 3.56 -9.41
N SER A 191 -19.34 2.26 -9.60
CA SER A 191 -19.44 1.65 -10.93
C SER A 191 -20.57 2.28 -11.77
N THR A 192 -21.71 2.53 -11.15
CA THR A 192 -22.85 3.20 -11.79
C THR A 192 -22.52 4.65 -12.19
N HIS A 193 -21.78 5.38 -11.35
CA HIS A 193 -21.35 6.74 -11.69
C HIS A 193 -20.31 6.77 -12.81
N VAL A 194 -19.41 5.79 -12.87
CA VAL A 194 -18.47 5.67 -14.01
C VAL A 194 -19.23 5.42 -15.30
N GLU A 195 -20.23 4.56 -15.33
CA GLU A 195 -21.09 4.34 -16.51
C GLU A 195 -21.83 5.62 -16.93
N ALA A 196 -22.27 6.42 -15.96
CA ALA A 196 -22.92 7.70 -16.23
C ALA A 196 -21.95 8.72 -16.86
N VAL A 197 -20.69 8.75 -16.42
CA VAL A 197 -19.64 9.59 -17.01
C VAL A 197 -19.33 9.13 -18.44
N GLU A 198 -19.22 7.83 -18.69
CA GLU A 198 -19.01 7.28 -20.03
C GLU A 198 -20.15 7.61 -21.00
N ALA A 199 -21.39 7.61 -20.50
CA ALA A 199 -22.56 8.01 -21.24
C ALA A 199 -22.71 9.54 -21.38
N ALA A 200 -21.71 10.33 -20.94
CA ALA A 200 -21.70 11.78 -20.95
C ALA A 200 -22.98 12.41 -20.34
N ARG A 201 -23.54 11.79 -19.29
CA ARG A 201 -24.74 12.31 -18.62
C ARG A 201 -24.43 13.63 -17.90
N PRO A 202 -25.33 14.62 -17.98
CA PRO A 202 -25.14 15.88 -17.26
C PRO A 202 -24.97 15.66 -15.75
N GLY A 203 -23.96 16.30 -15.16
CA GLY A 203 -23.66 16.20 -13.71
C GLY A 203 -22.98 14.90 -13.27
N ALA A 204 -22.77 13.93 -14.16
CA ALA A 204 -22.23 12.62 -13.80
C ALA A 204 -20.82 12.70 -13.17
N LEU A 205 -19.97 13.59 -13.65
CA LEU A 205 -18.62 13.76 -13.12
C LEU A 205 -18.63 14.28 -11.68
N GLU A 206 -19.53 15.20 -11.36
CA GLU A 206 -19.66 15.73 -10.00
C GLU A 206 -20.19 14.67 -9.03
N SER A 207 -21.18 13.88 -9.45
CA SER A 207 -21.67 12.74 -8.69
C SER A 207 -20.57 11.70 -8.46
N LEU A 208 -19.76 11.41 -9.49
CA LEU A 208 -18.61 10.53 -9.36
C LEU A 208 -17.59 11.05 -8.36
N ARG A 209 -17.23 12.34 -8.42
CA ARG A 209 -16.30 12.95 -7.46
C ARG A 209 -16.78 12.75 -6.03
N GLN A 210 -18.03 13.09 -5.75
CA GLN A 210 -18.59 12.96 -4.42
C GLN A 210 -18.55 11.50 -3.92
N SER A 211 -18.96 10.53 -4.76
CA SER A 211 -18.91 9.11 -4.40
C SER A 211 -17.47 8.63 -4.18
N VAL A 212 -16.51 9.06 -5.00
CA VAL A 212 -15.09 8.70 -4.82
C VAL A 212 -14.55 9.22 -3.50
N HIS A 213 -14.83 10.47 -3.13
CA HIS A 213 -14.38 11.02 -1.85
C HIS A 213 -15.00 10.28 -0.66
N THR A 214 -16.30 10.00 -0.72
CA THR A 214 -17.00 9.23 0.33
C THR A 214 -16.41 7.83 0.47
N PHE A 215 -16.21 7.12 -0.64
CA PHE A 215 -15.59 5.81 -0.66
C PHE A 215 -14.17 5.84 -0.10
N ALA A 216 -13.37 6.79 -0.51
CA ALA A 216 -11.99 6.94 -0.05
C ALA A 216 -11.92 7.15 1.47
N GLU A 217 -12.76 8.01 2.02
CA GLU A 217 -12.82 8.28 3.46
C GLU A 217 -13.20 7.03 4.25
N GLN A 218 -14.21 6.29 3.78
CA GLN A 218 -14.63 5.03 4.39
C GLN A 218 -13.51 3.99 4.39
N GLN A 219 -12.81 3.83 3.26
CA GLN A 219 -11.71 2.87 3.15
C GLN A 219 -10.52 3.25 4.04
N TRP A 220 -10.17 4.53 4.12
CA TRP A 220 -9.09 4.98 5.00
C TRP A 220 -9.43 4.79 6.48
N GLN A 221 -10.67 5.05 6.88
CA GLN A 221 -11.13 4.79 8.23
C GLN A 221 -11.10 3.30 8.56
N HIS A 222 -11.57 2.46 7.64
CA HIS A 222 -11.56 1.00 7.75
C HIS A 222 -10.15 0.45 7.97
N MET A 223 -9.22 0.69 7.04
CA MET A 223 -7.83 0.26 7.16
C MET A 223 -7.15 0.81 8.43
N SER A 224 -7.48 2.04 8.83
CA SER A 224 -6.95 2.63 10.06
C SER A 224 -7.45 1.90 11.31
N THR A 225 -8.70 1.44 11.33
CA THR A 225 -9.26 0.66 12.45
C THR A 225 -8.59 -0.71 12.52
N GLU A 226 -8.39 -1.36 11.41
CA GLU A 226 -7.68 -2.65 11.36
C GLU A 226 -6.24 -2.53 11.85
N GLU A 227 -5.48 -1.58 11.32
CA GLU A 227 -4.07 -1.44 11.69
C GLU A 227 -3.84 -0.98 13.13
N ARG A 228 -4.76 -0.18 13.69
CA ARG A 228 -4.60 0.40 15.03
C ARG A 228 -5.30 -0.37 16.12
N VAL A 229 -6.32 -1.14 15.80
CA VAL A 229 -7.14 -1.86 16.79
C VAL A 229 -7.16 -3.35 16.54
N ALA A 230 -7.54 -3.81 15.34
CA ALA A 230 -7.71 -5.23 15.05
C ALA A 230 -6.37 -6.00 15.05
N LEU A 231 -5.34 -5.50 14.35
CA LEU A 231 -4.03 -6.15 14.33
C LEU A 231 -3.35 -6.18 15.70
N PRO A 232 -3.34 -5.10 16.53
CA PRO A 232 -2.85 -5.18 17.91
C PRO A 232 -3.65 -6.16 18.78
N ALA A 233 -4.96 -6.23 18.63
CA ALA A 233 -5.78 -7.23 19.33
C ALA A 233 -5.41 -8.65 18.88
N ALA A 234 -5.27 -8.87 17.59
CA ALA A 234 -4.83 -10.15 17.05
C ALA A 234 -3.45 -10.57 17.60
N GLN A 235 -2.50 -9.64 17.70
CA GLN A 235 -1.18 -9.89 18.30
C GLN A 235 -1.28 -10.32 19.77
N ARG A 236 -2.28 -9.83 20.48
CA ARG A 236 -2.49 -10.15 21.90
C ARG A 236 -3.13 -11.53 22.11
N TYR A 237 -4.05 -11.93 21.25
CA TYR A 237 -4.91 -13.08 21.51
C TYR A 237 -4.66 -14.31 20.61
N LEU A 238 -4.13 -14.12 19.39
CA LEU A 238 -3.88 -15.22 18.48
C LEU A 238 -2.63 -16.02 18.86
N THR A 239 -2.69 -17.34 18.63
CA THR A 239 -1.57 -18.24 18.81
C THR A 239 -0.67 -18.27 17.58
N GLU A 240 0.52 -18.88 17.70
CA GLU A 240 1.43 -19.09 16.54
C GLU A 240 0.78 -19.94 15.45
N GLU A 241 -0.08 -20.90 15.81
CA GLU A 241 -0.84 -21.73 14.86
C GLU A 241 -1.86 -20.89 14.10
N ASP A 242 -2.59 -20.00 14.78
CA ASP A 242 -3.52 -19.07 14.17
C ASP A 242 -2.79 -18.16 13.17
N TRP A 243 -1.67 -17.59 13.58
CA TRP A 243 -0.84 -16.73 12.74
C TRP A 243 -0.25 -17.49 11.53
N SER A 244 0.11 -18.76 11.70
CA SER A 244 0.58 -19.60 10.59
C SER A 244 -0.50 -19.77 9.52
N ALA A 245 -1.74 -19.97 9.94
CA ALA A 245 -2.87 -20.10 9.01
C ALA A 245 -3.19 -18.76 8.32
N VAL A 246 -3.17 -17.63 9.07
CA VAL A 246 -3.34 -16.28 8.48
C VAL A 246 -2.22 -15.99 7.47
N ALA A 247 -0.95 -16.22 7.84
CA ALA A 247 0.19 -15.98 6.96
C ALA A 247 0.13 -16.82 5.67
N THR A 248 -0.34 -18.07 5.76
CA THR A 248 -0.52 -18.92 4.60
C THR A 248 -1.62 -18.41 3.68
N ALA A 249 -2.79 -18.10 4.25
CA ALA A 249 -3.92 -17.60 3.48
C ALA A 249 -3.60 -16.29 2.74
N PHE A 250 -3.01 -15.31 3.43
CA PHE A 250 -2.63 -14.04 2.81
C PHE A 250 -1.44 -14.18 1.86
N GLY A 251 -0.52 -15.11 2.11
CA GLY A 251 0.61 -15.41 1.21
C GLY A 251 0.19 -15.94 -0.17
N GLU A 252 -1.04 -16.44 -0.31
CA GLU A 252 -1.62 -16.90 -1.57
C GLU A 252 -2.33 -15.78 -2.36
N ASN A 253 -2.44 -14.60 -1.77
CA ASN A 253 -3.19 -13.48 -2.36
C ASN A 253 -2.46 -12.94 -3.57
N GLY A 254 -1.75 -13.30 -4.38
CA GLY A 254 -1.12 -12.62 -5.51
C GLY A 254 -1.71 -11.22 -5.74
N ASP A 255 -1.19 -10.20 -5.05
CA ASP A 255 -1.64 -8.81 -5.32
C ASP A 255 -1.40 -8.53 -6.81
N PRO A 256 -2.44 -8.20 -7.61
CA PRO A 256 -2.31 -7.95 -9.05
C PRO A 256 -1.25 -6.92 -9.42
N ARG A 257 -0.85 -6.04 -8.49
CA ARG A 257 0.25 -5.10 -8.72
C ARG A 257 1.63 -5.75 -8.75
N PHE A 258 1.74 -7.01 -8.33
CA PHE A 258 2.98 -7.78 -8.29
C PHE A 258 3.02 -8.94 -9.27
N ASP A 259 1.93 -9.18 -9.99
CA ASP A 259 1.92 -10.08 -11.15
C ASP A 259 2.55 -9.36 -12.34
N LEU A 260 3.55 -9.95 -12.98
CA LEU A 260 4.36 -9.30 -14.01
C LEU A 260 3.53 -8.71 -15.17
N GLU A 261 2.42 -9.36 -15.54
CA GLU A 261 1.53 -8.89 -16.61
C GLU A 261 0.63 -7.71 -16.18
N ILE A 262 0.31 -7.62 -14.88
CA ILE A 262 -0.53 -6.56 -14.33
C ILE A 262 0.33 -5.39 -13.80
N GLU A 263 1.56 -5.67 -13.38
CA GLU A 263 2.55 -4.62 -13.06
C GLU A 263 2.80 -3.72 -14.27
N GLU A 264 2.87 -4.28 -15.47
CA GLU A 264 3.06 -3.52 -16.70
C GLU A 264 1.85 -2.63 -17.03
N SER A 265 0.63 -3.14 -16.90
CA SER A 265 -0.59 -2.34 -17.08
C SER A 265 -0.81 -1.31 -15.97
N PHE A 266 -0.40 -1.58 -14.74
CA PHE A 266 -0.54 -0.66 -13.62
C PHE A 266 0.55 0.42 -13.61
N ASP A 267 1.80 0.09 -13.92
CA ASP A 267 2.86 1.08 -14.18
C ASP A 267 2.54 1.97 -15.37
N GLN A 268 1.88 1.43 -16.40
CA GLN A 268 1.37 2.22 -17.51
C GLN A 268 0.22 3.14 -17.07
N ILE A 269 -0.69 2.67 -16.22
CA ILE A 269 -1.77 3.44 -15.63
C ILE A 269 -1.21 4.54 -14.72
N ALA A 270 -0.35 4.20 -13.78
CA ALA A 270 0.30 5.15 -12.89
C ALA A 270 1.17 6.17 -13.67
N SER A 271 1.89 5.73 -14.70
CA SER A 271 2.70 6.60 -15.55
C SER A 271 1.86 7.52 -16.44
N ARG A 272 0.63 7.12 -16.82
CA ARG A 272 -0.32 7.99 -17.52
C ARG A 272 -0.96 9.00 -16.58
N LEU A 273 -1.30 8.59 -15.35
CA LEU A 273 -1.81 9.48 -14.30
C LEU A 273 -0.80 10.58 -13.98
N LEU A 274 0.44 10.21 -13.72
CA LEU A 274 1.52 11.16 -13.43
C LEU A 274 1.78 12.12 -14.60
N ARG A 275 1.74 11.63 -15.86
CA ARG A 275 1.93 12.48 -17.04
C ARG A 275 0.76 13.42 -17.33
N GLN A 276 -0.45 13.11 -16.88
CA GLN A 276 -1.59 14.04 -17.03
C GLN A 276 -1.56 15.14 -15.97
N VAL A 277 -1.09 14.82 -14.76
CA VAL A 277 -0.90 15.82 -13.68
C VAL A 277 0.28 16.76 -13.95
N GLU A 278 1.31 16.32 -14.69
CA GLU A 278 2.50 17.10 -15.02
C GLU A 278 2.36 17.99 -16.28
N ARG A 279 1.23 17.95 -16.97
CA ARG A 279 0.97 18.87 -18.10
C ARG A 279 0.35 20.15 -17.55
N PRO A 280 1.11 21.28 -17.48
CA PRO A 280 0.50 22.59 -17.24
C PRO A 280 -0.43 22.92 -18.41
N ALA A 281 -1.58 23.51 -18.07
CA ALA A 281 -2.59 24.01 -18.99
C ALA A 281 -2.04 25.12 -19.90
#